data_b274ad8c2ac9a9750b5b8e525ba72aa3
#
_entry.id   b274ad8c2ac9a9750b5b8e525ba72aa3
#
_cell.length_a   1.000
_cell.length_b   1.000
_cell.length_c   1.000
_cell.angle_alpha   90.00
_cell.angle_beta   90.00
_cell.angle_gamma   90.00
#
_symmetry.space_group_name_H-M   'P 1'
#
loop_
_entity.id
_entity.type
_entity.pdbx_description
1 polymer ?
#
loop_
_entity_poly.entity_id
_entity_poly.type
_entity_poly.pdbx_seq_one_letter_code
_entity_poly.pdbx_strand_id
1 'polypeptide(L)'
;MHGRSIETRPESVQARQTFGHFEVDTIQSGKKRGDVLVTITERLSRQHIVRHVSGRNSQAVTPVLIRFFKGIKNAKSITVDRGREFAKYNEIEQKLGIPVYFAHPYSPEERGSNEVLNRYVRRFIPKERKIETVSAKELDQINHWINARPMKILNWQSPRKVFQQFVVFG
;
A
#
# COMPACT_ATOMS: atom_id res chain seq x y z
N MET A 1 -7.06 14.63 12.72
CA MET A 1 -7.24 13.16 12.68
C MET A 1 -6.63 12.57 13.94
N HIS A 2 -7.43 11.94 14.80
CA HIS A 2 -6.98 11.32 16.07
C HIS A 2 -6.99 9.79 15.90
N GLY A 3 -6.15 9.27 15.00
CA GLY A 3 -5.96 7.83 14.86
C GLY A 3 -4.79 7.33 15.70
N ARG A 4 -4.56 6.00 15.73
CA ARG A 4 -3.44 5.37 16.46
C ARG A 4 -2.11 5.88 15.91
N SER A 5 -1.25 6.39 16.78
CA SER A 5 0.12 6.75 16.40
C SER A 5 0.93 5.49 16.06
N ILE A 6 1.86 5.60 15.12
CA ILE A 6 2.82 4.53 14.79
C ILE A 6 3.62 4.08 16.01
N GLU A 7 3.82 4.94 17.01
CA GLU A 7 4.50 4.62 18.26
C GLU A 7 3.78 3.52 19.06
N THR A 8 2.46 3.41 18.92
CA THR A 8 1.66 2.35 19.56
C THR A 8 1.66 1.05 18.77
N ARG A 9 2.32 1.02 17.59
CA ARG A 9 2.43 -0.16 16.75
C ARG A 9 3.43 -1.14 17.39
N PRO A 10 3.10 -2.45 17.49
CA PRO A 10 4.01 -3.43 18.07
C PRO A 10 5.40 -3.41 17.41
N GLU A 11 6.44 -3.53 18.20
CA GLU A 11 7.84 -3.52 17.72
C GLU A 11 8.13 -4.63 16.70
N SER A 12 7.48 -5.79 16.86
CA SER A 12 7.55 -6.91 15.92
C SER A 12 7.18 -6.54 14.48
N VAL A 13 6.35 -5.51 14.29
CA VAL A 13 5.99 -4.98 12.97
C VAL A 13 7.18 -4.29 12.32
N GLN A 14 7.99 -3.59 13.10
CA GLN A 14 9.19 -2.90 12.61
C GLN A 14 10.24 -3.89 12.11
N ALA A 15 10.37 -5.03 12.76
CA ALA A 15 11.32 -6.08 12.39
C ALA A 15 11.01 -6.75 11.03
N ARG A 16 9.79 -6.56 10.49
CA ARG A 16 9.35 -7.13 9.20
C ARG A 16 9.49 -8.65 9.11
N GLN A 17 9.29 -9.33 10.23
CA GLN A 17 9.44 -10.78 10.36
C GLN A 17 8.12 -11.54 10.31
N THR A 18 7.00 -10.82 10.42
CA THR A 18 5.66 -11.40 10.41
C THR A 18 4.86 -10.91 9.21
N PHE A 19 4.14 -11.82 8.57
CA PHE A 19 3.20 -11.51 7.49
C PHE A 19 1.93 -10.84 8.02
N GLY A 20 1.33 -10.00 7.18
CA GLY A 20 0.03 -9.39 7.43
C GLY A 20 0.08 -7.91 7.81
N HIS A 21 1.26 -7.30 7.81
CA HIS A 21 1.44 -5.87 8.08
C HIS A 21 1.65 -5.10 6.79
N PHE A 22 0.72 -4.18 6.50
CA PHE A 22 0.68 -3.47 5.23
C PHE A 22 0.97 -1.98 5.41
N GLU A 23 1.67 -1.41 4.43
CA GLU A 23 1.83 0.03 4.25
C GLU A 23 0.96 0.47 3.07
N VAL A 24 0.20 1.54 3.24
CA VAL A 24 -0.63 2.10 2.18
C VAL A 24 -0.25 3.55 1.93
N ASP A 25 -0.15 3.91 0.65
CA ASP A 25 0.22 5.25 0.21
C ASP A 25 -0.55 5.62 -1.07
N THR A 26 -0.42 6.87 -1.52
CA THR A 26 -1.00 7.32 -2.77
C THR A 26 0.06 7.96 -3.67
N ILE A 27 0.00 7.63 -4.96
CA ILE A 27 0.80 8.25 -6.01
C ILE A 27 -0.12 9.14 -6.85
N GLN A 28 0.27 10.38 -7.10
CA GLN A 28 -0.51 11.35 -7.88
C GLN A 28 0.29 11.94 -9.03
N SER A 29 -0.40 12.44 -10.06
CA SER A 29 0.21 13.14 -11.18
C SER A 29 0.51 14.59 -10.80
N GLY A 30 1.79 14.95 -10.67
CA GLY A 30 2.24 16.32 -10.44
C GLY A 30 1.51 17.04 -9.30
N LYS A 31 1.13 18.31 -9.54
CA LYS A 31 0.37 19.15 -8.58
C LYS A 31 -1.14 19.18 -8.84
N LYS A 32 -1.63 18.49 -9.85
CA LYS A 32 -3.04 18.57 -10.29
C LYS A 32 -3.93 17.68 -9.41
N ARG A 33 -5.15 18.17 -9.14
CA ARG A 33 -6.24 17.35 -8.60
C ARG A 33 -6.67 16.37 -9.69
N GLY A 34 -6.88 15.12 -9.35
CA GLY A 34 -7.27 14.08 -10.31
C GLY A 34 -7.23 12.71 -9.67
N ASP A 35 -7.17 11.71 -10.50
CA ASP A 35 -7.07 10.32 -10.09
C ASP A 35 -5.73 10.04 -9.40
N VAL A 36 -5.72 9.02 -8.57
CA VAL A 36 -4.53 8.57 -7.85
C VAL A 36 -4.31 7.07 -8.04
N LEU A 37 -3.08 6.65 -7.84
CA LEU A 37 -2.78 5.25 -7.62
C LEU A 37 -2.66 5.01 -6.12
N VAL A 38 -3.50 4.15 -5.58
CA VAL A 38 -3.33 3.63 -4.22
C VAL A 38 -2.33 2.48 -4.29
N THR A 39 -1.29 2.55 -3.48
CA THR A 39 -0.27 1.52 -3.38
C THR A 39 -0.39 0.81 -2.04
N ILE A 40 -0.33 -0.51 -2.07
CA ILE A 40 -0.49 -1.39 -0.90
C ILE A 40 0.72 -2.33 -0.87
N THR A 41 1.54 -2.21 0.16
CA THR A 41 2.78 -3.00 0.30
C THR A 41 2.70 -3.90 1.52
N GLU A 42 2.84 -5.21 1.34
CA GLU A 42 3.01 -6.14 2.44
C GLU A 42 4.49 -6.15 2.88
N ARG A 43 4.74 -5.94 4.18
CA ARG A 43 6.06 -5.61 4.71
C ARG A 43 7.06 -6.76 4.71
N LEU A 44 6.63 -8.01 4.92
CA LEU A 44 7.50 -9.18 4.90
C LEU A 44 7.89 -9.55 3.46
N SER A 45 6.90 -9.77 2.61
CA SER A 45 7.08 -10.25 1.24
C SER A 45 7.53 -9.17 0.26
N ARG A 46 7.39 -7.89 0.62
CA ARG A 46 7.58 -6.75 -0.31
C ARG A 46 6.60 -6.76 -1.48
N GLN A 47 5.54 -7.56 -1.42
CA GLN A 47 4.48 -7.53 -2.42
C GLN A 47 3.89 -6.12 -2.48
N HIS A 48 3.92 -5.53 -3.67
CA HIS A 48 3.49 -4.16 -3.91
C HIS A 48 2.37 -4.14 -4.94
N ILE A 49 1.20 -3.73 -4.52
CA ILE A 49 -0.01 -3.73 -5.35
C ILE A 49 -0.42 -2.30 -5.60
N VAL A 50 -0.67 -1.98 -6.87
CA VAL A 50 -1.08 -0.65 -7.33
C VAL A 50 -2.50 -0.74 -7.85
N ARG A 51 -3.37 0.17 -7.41
CA ARG A 51 -4.77 0.27 -7.83
C ARG A 51 -5.09 1.69 -8.27
N HIS A 52 -5.77 1.82 -9.39
CA HIS A 52 -6.30 3.10 -9.87
C HIS A 52 -7.55 3.47 -9.07
N VAL A 53 -7.63 4.72 -8.63
CA VAL A 53 -8.77 5.27 -7.90
C VAL A 53 -9.12 6.63 -8.47
N SER A 54 -10.39 6.82 -8.84
CA SER A 54 -10.89 8.08 -9.38
C SER A 54 -11.12 9.09 -8.25
N GLY A 55 -10.16 9.99 -8.10
CA GLY A 55 -10.14 11.05 -7.11
C GLY A 55 -9.33 10.75 -5.85
N ARG A 56 -8.65 11.78 -5.32
CA ARG A 56 -7.86 11.73 -4.08
C ARG A 56 -8.69 12.19 -2.88
N ASN A 57 -9.58 11.34 -2.44
CA ASN A 57 -10.40 11.59 -1.24
C ASN A 57 -10.77 10.28 -0.54
N SER A 58 -11.21 10.39 0.70
CA SER A 58 -11.54 9.22 1.50
C SER A 58 -12.76 8.45 0.99
N GLN A 59 -13.70 9.10 0.30
CA GLN A 59 -14.86 8.44 -0.28
C GLN A 59 -14.46 7.46 -1.40
N ALA A 60 -13.44 7.82 -2.18
CA ALA A 60 -12.94 6.99 -3.27
C ALA A 60 -11.95 5.91 -2.80
N VAL A 61 -11.04 6.26 -1.88
CA VAL A 61 -9.96 5.36 -1.43
C VAL A 61 -10.45 4.28 -0.47
N THR A 62 -11.31 4.63 0.49
CA THR A 62 -11.77 3.70 1.54
C THR A 62 -12.44 2.43 0.99
N PRO A 63 -13.37 2.48 0.01
CA PRO A 63 -13.97 1.27 -0.55
C PRO A 63 -12.98 0.34 -1.24
N VAL A 64 -11.95 0.91 -1.88
CA VAL A 64 -10.90 0.13 -2.55
C VAL A 64 -10.08 -0.64 -1.53
N LEU A 65 -9.69 0.00 -0.43
CA LEU A 65 -8.96 -0.65 0.66
C LEU A 65 -9.81 -1.75 1.32
N ILE A 66 -11.06 -1.45 1.66
CA ILE A 66 -11.96 -2.44 2.28
C ILE A 66 -12.11 -3.66 1.37
N ARG A 67 -12.35 -3.47 0.07
CA ARG A 67 -12.48 -4.56 -0.90
C ARG A 67 -11.21 -5.41 -0.96
N PHE A 68 -10.04 -4.77 -1.00
CA PHE A 68 -8.75 -5.45 -1.05
C PHE A 68 -8.51 -6.29 0.20
N PHE A 69 -8.66 -5.69 1.40
CA PHE A 69 -8.35 -6.37 2.65
C PHE A 69 -9.38 -7.43 3.05
N LYS A 70 -10.64 -7.32 2.62
CA LYS A 70 -11.62 -8.40 2.79
C LYS A 70 -11.18 -9.72 2.16
N GLY A 71 -10.38 -9.67 1.10
CA GLY A 71 -9.82 -10.85 0.45
C GLY A 71 -8.63 -11.48 1.18
N ILE A 72 -8.12 -10.87 2.27
CA ILE A 72 -6.92 -11.34 2.98
C ILE A 72 -7.26 -11.61 4.45
N LYS A 73 -7.46 -12.85 4.82
CA LYS A 73 -7.88 -13.25 6.18
C LYS A 73 -6.83 -13.00 7.27
N ASN A 74 -5.56 -13.06 6.91
CA ASN A 74 -4.46 -12.90 7.86
C ASN A 74 -3.77 -11.53 7.78
N ALA A 75 -4.47 -10.51 7.29
CA ALA A 75 -4.05 -9.12 7.45
C ALA A 75 -4.15 -8.72 8.93
N LYS A 76 -3.10 -8.07 9.46
CA LYS A 76 -2.96 -7.75 10.89
C LYS A 76 -2.95 -6.27 11.20
N SER A 77 -2.40 -5.44 10.32
CA SER A 77 -2.38 -3.99 10.50
C SER A 77 -2.18 -3.26 9.18
N ILE A 78 -2.62 -2.01 9.16
CA ILE A 78 -2.42 -1.09 8.05
C ILE A 78 -1.70 0.13 8.59
N THR A 79 -0.65 0.59 7.92
CA THR A 79 0.04 1.85 8.23
C THR A 79 -0.15 2.83 7.07
N VAL A 80 -0.60 4.04 7.37
CA VAL A 80 -0.86 5.12 6.42
C VAL A 80 -0.17 6.41 6.88
N ASP A 81 -0.10 7.40 6.00
CA ASP A 81 0.21 8.77 6.42
C ASP A 81 -1.05 9.52 6.90
N ARG A 82 -0.87 10.79 7.28
CA ARG A 82 -1.98 11.66 7.72
C ARG A 82 -2.70 12.34 6.54
N GLY A 83 -2.67 11.74 5.36
CA GLY A 83 -3.39 12.24 4.18
C GLY A 83 -4.91 12.26 4.38
N ARG A 84 -5.58 13.27 3.79
CA ARG A 84 -7.05 13.40 3.84
C ARG A 84 -7.77 12.22 3.20
N GLU A 85 -7.13 11.52 2.28
CA GLU A 85 -7.62 10.30 1.65
C GLU A 85 -7.83 9.14 2.62
N PHE A 86 -7.18 9.18 3.80
CA PHE A 86 -7.33 8.20 4.86
C PHE A 86 -8.22 8.68 6.03
N ALA A 87 -8.97 9.79 5.84
CA ALA A 87 -9.80 10.37 6.89
C ALA A 87 -10.90 9.41 7.42
N LYS A 88 -11.33 8.44 6.61
CA LYS A 88 -12.31 7.41 7.00
C LYS A 88 -11.68 6.12 7.55
N TYR A 89 -10.52 6.21 8.17
CA TYR A 89 -9.82 5.04 8.75
C TYR A 89 -10.67 4.27 9.76
N ASN A 90 -11.53 4.95 10.52
CA ASN A 90 -12.47 4.29 11.45
C ASN A 90 -13.41 3.31 10.73
N GLU A 91 -13.87 3.66 9.53
CA GLU A 91 -14.71 2.76 8.71
C GLU A 91 -13.91 1.52 8.27
N ILE A 92 -12.62 1.70 7.94
CA ILE A 92 -11.72 0.59 7.61
C ILE A 92 -11.55 -0.33 8.82
N GLU A 93 -11.24 0.21 10.01
CA GLU A 93 -11.08 -0.57 11.24
C GLU A 93 -12.36 -1.33 11.61
N GLN A 94 -13.53 -0.67 11.55
CA GLN A 94 -14.81 -1.28 11.88
C GLN A 94 -15.18 -2.44 10.93
N LYS A 95 -14.97 -2.26 9.61
CA LYS A 95 -15.35 -3.27 8.62
C LYS A 95 -14.38 -4.43 8.50
N LEU A 96 -13.12 -4.24 8.88
CA LEU A 96 -12.08 -5.23 8.70
C LEU A 96 -11.59 -5.85 10.01
N GLY A 97 -11.82 -5.19 11.15
CA GLY A 97 -11.25 -5.60 12.43
C GLY A 97 -9.71 -5.44 12.49
N ILE A 98 -9.13 -4.61 11.61
CA ILE A 98 -7.68 -4.44 11.47
C ILE A 98 -7.31 -3.03 11.92
N PRO A 99 -6.35 -2.85 12.87
CA PRO A 99 -5.93 -1.52 13.32
C PRO A 99 -5.22 -0.73 12.21
N VAL A 100 -5.51 0.57 12.14
CA VAL A 100 -4.86 1.53 11.24
C VAL A 100 -3.94 2.44 12.05
N TYR A 101 -2.65 2.44 11.73
CA TYR A 101 -1.64 3.28 12.36
C TYR A 101 -1.24 4.43 11.43
N PHE A 102 -0.97 5.59 12.04
CA PHE A 102 -0.53 6.78 11.32
C PHE A 102 0.94 7.02 11.53
N ALA A 103 1.70 7.06 10.44
CA ALA A 103 3.11 7.45 10.44
C ALA A 103 3.28 8.93 10.85
N HIS A 104 4.46 9.27 11.38
CA HIS A 104 4.79 10.65 11.69
C HIS A 104 4.91 11.48 10.39
N PRO A 105 4.56 12.75 10.45
CA PRO A 105 4.86 13.67 9.36
C PRO A 105 6.37 13.68 9.08
N TYR A 106 6.73 13.70 7.79
CA TYR A 106 8.13 13.79 7.35
C TYR A 106 9.07 12.64 7.79
N SER A 107 8.52 11.47 8.12
CA SER A 107 9.28 10.27 8.51
C SER A 107 9.16 9.17 7.43
N PRO A 108 9.83 9.33 6.27
CA PRO A 108 9.74 8.38 5.17
C PRO A 108 10.32 7.00 5.54
N GLU A 109 11.26 6.93 6.49
CA GLU A 109 11.87 5.69 7.00
C GLU A 109 10.84 4.76 7.64
N GLU A 110 9.78 5.28 8.21
CA GLU A 110 8.68 4.51 8.79
C GLU A 110 7.86 3.74 7.76
N ARG A 111 7.94 4.19 6.49
CA ARG A 111 7.30 3.59 5.30
C ARG A 111 8.29 3.32 4.16
N GLY A 112 9.52 3.02 4.51
CA GLY A 112 10.62 2.88 3.54
C GLY A 112 10.38 1.83 2.45
N SER A 113 9.55 0.81 2.70
CA SER A 113 9.16 -0.16 1.66
C SER A 113 8.35 0.50 0.55
N ASN A 114 7.38 1.33 0.91
CA ASN A 114 6.56 2.05 -0.06
C ASN A 114 7.37 3.01 -0.92
N GLU A 115 8.26 3.79 -0.30
CA GLU A 115 9.05 4.78 -1.05
C GLU A 115 9.90 4.13 -2.14
N VAL A 116 10.62 3.05 -1.80
CA VAL A 116 11.47 2.33 -2.77
C VAL A 116 10.60 1.74 -3.89
N LEU A 117 9.48 1.12 -3.56
CA LEU A 117 8.63 0.44 -4.55
C LEU A 117 7.84 1.46 -5.40
N ASN A 118 7.43 2.59 -4.82
CA ASN A 118 6.82 3.68 -5.58
C ASN A 118 7.76 4.26 -6.64
N ARG A 119 9.09 4.25 -6.40
CA ARG A 119 10.07 4.62 -7.44
C ARG A 119 10.03 3.70 -8.66
N TYR A 120 9.73 2.41 -8.49
CA TYR A 120 9.55 1.50 -9.62
C TYR A 120 8.27 1.82 -10.40
N VAL A 121 7.17 2.14 -9.72
CA VAL A 121 5.94 2.60 -10.39
C VAL A 121 6.22 3.86 -11.22
N ARG A 122 7.03 4.78 -10.69
CA ARG A 122 7.40 6.04 -11.36
C ARG A 122 8.24 5.86 -12.63
N ARG A 123 8.88 4.72 -12.83
CA ARG A 123 9.55 4.40 -14.11
C ARG A 123 8.56 4.21 -15.26
N PHE A 124 7.37 3.70 -14.97
CA PHE A 124 6.30 3.47 -15.94
C PHE A 124 5.33 4.66 -16.01
N ILE A 125 5.07 5.28 -14.87
CA ILE A 125 4.12 6.38 -14.70
C ILE A 125 4.87 7.58 -14.10
N PRO A 126 5.59 8.37 -14.91
CA PRO A 126 6.28 9.58 -14.45
C PRO A 126 5.30 10.60 -13.86
N LYS A 127 5.80 11.57 -13.09
CA LYS A 127 4.96 12.59 -12.43
C LYS A 127 4.14 13.43 -13.41
N GLU A 128 4.65 13.63 -14.60
CA GLU A 128 4.05 14.44 -15.68
C GLU A 128 2.89 13.70 -16.37
N ARG A 129 2.89 12.38 -16.30
CA ARG A 129 1.84 11.55 -16.91
C ARG A 129 0.57 11.59 -16.06
N LYS A 130 -0.57 11.85 -16.71
CA LYS A 130 -1.89 11.80 -16.07
C LYS A 130 -2.27 10.36 -15.74
N ILE A 131 -2.68 10.10 -14.49
CA ILE A 131 -3.06 8.75 -14.04
C ILE A 131 -4.29 8.25 -14.78
N GLU A 132 -5.21 9.12 -15.15
CA GLU A 132 -6.41 8.81 -15.92
C GLU A 132 -6.10 8.15 -17.28
N THR A 133 -4.87 8.34 -17.81
CA THR A 133 -4.43 7.75 -19.08
C THR A 133 -3.85 6.34 -18.93
N VAL A 134 -3.71 5.85 -17.71
CA VAL A 134 -3.17 4.52 -17.44
C VAL A 134 -4.27 3.48 -17.55
N SER A 135 -4.17 2.58 -18.51
CA SER A 135 -5.16 1.52 -18.68
C SER A 135 -5.05 0.44 -17.59
N ALA A 136 -6.14 -0.27 -17.34
CA ALA A 136 -6.15 -1.40 -16.41
C ALA A 136 -5.13 -2.48 -16.82
N LYS A 137 -5.02 -2.77 -18.12
CA LYS A 137 -4.05 -3.74 -18.66
C LYS A 137 -2.60 -3.31 -18.37
N GLU A 138 -2.29 -2.04 -18.57
CA GLU A 138 -0.97 -1.50 -18.28
C GLU A 138 -0.66 -1.58 -16.79
N LEU A 139 -1.62 -1.26 -15.93
CA LEU A 139 -1.46 -1.33 -14.49
C LEU A 139 -1.23 -2.79 -14.02
N ASP A 140 -1.91 -3.76 -14.62
CA ASP A 140 -1.67 -5.19 -14.35
C ASP A 140 -0.26 -5.62 -14.78
N GLN A 141 0.24 -5.14 -15.92
CA GLN A 141 1.62 -5.38 -16.35
C GLN A 141 2.65 -4.79 -15.40
N ILE A 142 2.42 -3.58 -14.87
CA ILE A 142 3.28 -2.92 -13.88
C ILE A 142 3.28 -3.73 -12.58
N ASN A 143 2.11 -4.13 -12.08
CA ASN A 143 1.97 -4.98 -10.91
C ASN A 143 2.72 -6.31 -11.09
N HIS A 144 2.58 -6.94 -12.25
CA HIS A 144 3.29 -8.16 -12.58
C HIS A 144 4.81 -7.96 -12.53
N TRP A 145 5.31 -6.96 -13.23
CA TRP A 145 6.74 -6.69 -13.35
C TRP A 145 7.38 -6.40 -11.98
N ILE A 146 6.76 -5.54 -11.16
CA ILE A 146 7.29 -5.18 -9.83
C ILE A 146 7.41 -6.42 -8.95
N ASN A 147 6.40 -7.28 -8.94
CA ASN A 147 6.30 -8.41 -8.02
C ASN A 147 6.95 -9.71 -8.54
N ALA A 148 7.34 -9.77 -9.79
CA ALA A 148 8.02 -10.95 -10.37
C ALA A 148 9.55 -10.91 -10.20
N ARG A 149 10.12 -9.74 -9.87
CA ARG A 149 11.57 -9.58 -9.78
C ARG A 149 12.14 -10.23 -8.52
N PRO A 150 13.22 -11.04 -8.64
CA PRO A 150 13.96 -11.52 -7.49
C PRO A 150 14.56 -10.35 -6.70
N MET A 151 14.50 -10.42 -5.38
CA MET A 151 15.09 -9.42 -4.48
C MET A 151 16.09 -10.07 -3.54
N LYS A 152 17.30 -9.48 -3.41
CA LYS A 152 18.34 -9.97 -2.51
C LYS A 152 17.84 -10.11 -1.06
N ILE A 153 17.05 -9.14 -0.59
CA ILE A 153 16.48 -9.15 0.77
C ILE A 153 15.48 -10.31 1.00
N LEU A 154 14.98 -10.93 -0.06
CA LEU A 154 14.10 -12.10 -0.03
C LEU A 154 14.85 -13.41 -0.43
N ASN A 155 16.15 -13.46 -0.21
CA ASN A 155 17.00 -14.57 -0.65
C ASN A 155 16.80 -14.92 -2.13
N TRP A 156 16.73 -13.88 -2.96
CA TRP A 156 16.52 -13.96 -4.41
C TRP A 156 15.17 -14.54 -4.83
N GLN A 157 14.22 -14.66 -3.92
CA GLN A 157 12.83 -14.94 -4.28
C GLN A 157 12.13 -13.64 -4.74
N SER A 158 11.07 -13.80 -5.54
CA SER A 158 10.23 -12.66 -5.92
C SER A 158 9.21 -12.33 -4.82
N PRO A 159 8.80 -11.05 -4.70
CA PRO A 159 7.74 -10.65 -3.78
C PRO A 159 6.47 -11.50 -3.91
N ARG A 160 6.05 -11.80 -5.13
CA ARG A 160 4.89 -12.66 -5.41
C ARG A 160 5.04 -14.04 -4.81
N LYS A 161 6.19 -14.68 -5.00
CA LYS A 161 6.44 -16.01 -4.48
C LYS A 161 6.37 -16.04 -2.95
N VAL A 162 7.02 -15.08 -2.29
CA VAL A 162 7.00 -14.97 -0.83
C VAL A 162 5.60 -14.65 -0.32
N PHE A 163 4.87 -13.73 -0.95
CA PHE A 163 3.51 -13.39 -0.59
C PHE A 163 2.59 -14.62 -0.65
N GLN A 164 2.67 -15.40 -1.71
CA GLN A 164 1.86 -16.61 -1.90
C GLN A 164 2.12 -17.71 -0.86
N GLN A 165 3.33 -17.73 -0.26
CA GLN A 165 3.66 -18.69 0.80
C GLN A 165 2.92 -18.42 2.12
N PHE A 166 2.53 -17.17 2.38
CA PHE A 166 1.99 -16.75 3.66
C PHE A 166 0.54 -16.28 3.60
N VAL A 167 0.06 -15.77 2.46
CA VAL A 167 -1.28 -15.19 2.36
C VAL A 167 -2.36 -16.26 2.53
N VAL A 168 -3.37 -15.90 3.31
CA VAL A 168 -4.62 -16.69 3.44
C VAL A 168 -5.74 -15.86 2.84
N PHE A 169 -6.27 -16.33 1.72
CA PHE A 169 -7.41 -15.68 1.07
C PHE A 169 -8.74 -16.07 1.74
N GLY A 170 -9.69 -15.12 1.68
CA GLY A 170 -11.04 -15.29 2.20
C GLY A 170 -12.09 -15.47 1.14
#